data_ae7f0d0289ce48ab3c2d628580376f35
#
_entry.id   ae7f0d0289ce48ab3c2d628580376f35
#
_cell.length_a   1.000
_cell.length_b   1.000
_cell.length_c   1.000
_cell.angle_alpha   90.00
_cell.angle_beta   90.00
_cell.angle_gamma   90.00
#
_symmetry.space_group_name_H-M   'P 1'
#
loop_
_entity.id
_entity.type
_entity.pdbx_description
1 polymer ?
#
loop_
_entity_poly.entity_id
_entity_poly.type
_entity_poly.pdbx_seq_one_letter_code
_entity_poly.pdbx_strand_id
1 'polypeptide(L)'
;MPIINDDNVIARVLDQSKVIAVVGMSADPSRDSYQVARYLQDHGYRIIPVNPTYSGETILGERCHASLYDAADAVEAEGSRIDMVDCFRRADAMEAIADAAIDIGASCLWMQLGVINQAAADKALAVVMDRCSKVEHAYR
;
A
#
# COMPACT_ATOMS: atom_id res chain seq x y z
N MET A 1 3.19 15.77 -14.22
CA MET A 1 4.34 14.86 -13.96
C MET A 1 4.18 14.22 -12.59
N PRO A 2 4.26 12.89 -12.48
CA PRO A 2 4.26 12.24 -11.18
C PRO A 2 5.54 12.56 -10.41
N ILE A 3 5.44 12.60 -9.09
CA ILE A 3 6.58 12.79 -8.20
C ILE A 3 7.07 11.39 -7.80
N ILE A 4 8.31 11.04 -8.16
CA ILE A 4 8.87 9.72 -7.94
C ILE A 4 10.07 9.83 -7.00
N ASN A 5 10.04 9.07 -5.89
CA ASN A 5 11.15 8.93 -4.93
C ASN A 5 11.73 10.26 -4.40
N ASP A 6 10.91 11.29 -4.26
CA ASP A 6 11.32 12.54 -3.63
C ASP A 6 11.33 12.35 -2.11
N ASP A 7 12.47 12.58 -1.46
CA ASP A 7 12.64 12.33 -0.02
C ASP A 7 11.70 13.18 0.84
N ASN A 8 11.42 14.41 0.44
CA ASN A 8 10.48 15.27 1.17
C ASN A 8 9.03 14.75 1.04
N VAL A 9 8.68 14.25 -0.14
CA VAL A 9 7.37 13.64 -0.38
C VAL A 9 7.24 12.33 0.40
N ILE A 10 8.28 11.50 0.43
CA ILE A 10 8.30 10.26 1.21
C ILE A 10 8.05 10.55 2.69
N ALA A 11 8.76 11.52 3.26
CA ALA A 11 8.58 11.89 4.67
C ALA A 11 7.15 12.38 4.93
N ARG A 12 6.61 13.24 4.07
CA ARG A 12 5.25 13.76 4.20
C ARG A 12 4.20 12.66 4.08
N VAL A 13 4.36 11.74 3.13
CA VAL A 13 3.43 10.62 2.93
C VAL A 13 3.41 9.73 4.18
N LEU A 14 4.57 9.41 4.75
CA LEU A 14 4.67 8.61 5.96
C LEU A 14 4.09 9.33 7.19
N ASP A 15 4.24 10.65 7.27
CA ASP A 15 3.69 11.43 8.38
C ASP A 15 2.18 11.61 8.30
N GLN A 16 1.64 11.80 7.10
CA GLN A 16 0.23 12.16 6.89
C GLN A 16 -0.68 10.99 6.63
N SER A 17 -0.16 9.87 6.14
CA SER A 17 -0.96 8.67 5.88
C SER A 17 -1.41 8.03 7.19
N LYS A 18 -2.67 7.59 7.23
CA LYS A 18 -3.25 6.90 8.39
C LYS A 18 -3.68 5.50 8.04
N VAL A 19 -4.25 5.31 6.86
CA VAL A 19 -4.76 4.03 6.38
C VAL A 19 -3.96 3.59 5.16
N ILE A 20 -3.35 2.43 5.26
CA ILE A 20 -2.51 1.84 4.21
C ILE A 20 -3.12 0.54 3.75
N ALA A 21 -3.47 0.45 2.47
CA ALA A 21 -3.85 -0.81 1.84
C ALA A 21 -2.57 -1.55 1.41
N VAL A 22 -2.39 -2.77 1.88
CA VAL A 22 -1.23 -3.60 1.54
C VAL A 22 -1.66 -4.65 0.52
N VAL A 23 -1.33 -4.41 -0.74
CA VAL A 23 -1.71 -5.27 -1.86
C VAL A 23 -0.71 -6.40 -2.02
N GLY A 24 -1.21 -7.64 -2.04
CA GLY A 24 -0.36 -8.83 -2.05
C GLY A 24 0.10 -9.26 -0.66
N MET A 25 -0.56 -8.79 0.38
CA MET A 25 -0.23 -9.15 1.75
C MET A 25 -0.46 -10.63 2.01
N SER A 26 0.54 -11.30 2.59
CA SER A 26 0.44 -12.68 3.03
C SER A 26 -0.14 -12.79 4.44
N ALA A 27 -0.86 -13.88 4.71
CA ALA A 27 -1.27 -14.24 6.06
C ALA A 27 -0.16 -14.97 6.85
N ASP A 28 0.93 -15.36 6.18
CA ASP A 28 2.07 -16.04 6.77
C ASP A 28 3.00 -15.04 7.48
N PRO A 29 3.17 -15.15 8.82
CA PRO A 29 4.03 -14.21 9.58
C PRO A 29 5.50 -14.21 9.16
N SER A 30 5.97 -15.25 8.46
CA SER A 30 7.36 -15.30 7.98
C SER A 30 7.61 -14.51 6.71
N ARG A 31 6.56 -14.04 6.02
CA ARG A 31 6.68 -13.30 4.77
C ARG A 31 6.96 -11.83 4.99
N ASP A 32 7.72 -11.23 4.09
CA ASP A 32 8.09 -9.80 4.16
C ASP A 32 6.88 -8.88 4.22
N SER A 33 5.85 -9.16 3.41
CA SER A 33 4.64 -8.33 3.38
C SER A 33 3.93 -8.29 4.73
N TYR A 34 3.88 -9.42 5.43
CA TYR A 34 3.30 -9.49 6.77
C TYR A 34 4.16 -8.71 7.77
N GLN A 35 5.47 -8.91 7.75
CA GLN A 35 6.40 -8.26 8.69
C GLN A 35 6.41 -6.75 8.52
N VAL A 36 6.41 -6.25 7.29
CA VAL A 36 6.33 -4.81 7.00
C VAL A 36 5.00 -4.25 7.46
N ALA A 37 3.89 -4.91 7.16
CA ALA A 37 2.55 -4.48 7.56
C ALA A 37 2.42 -4.42 9.09
N ARG A 38 2.92 -5.44 9.79
CA ARG A 38 2.93 -5.47 11.27
C ARG A 38 3.76 -4.33 11.85
N TYR A 39 4.92 -4.06 11.29
CA TYR A 39 5.75 -2.92 11.73
C TYR A 39 4.98 -1.62 11.60
N LEU A 40 4.35 -1.37 10.45
CA LEU A 40 3.57 -0.16 10.23
C LEU A 40 2.38 -0.06 11.18
N GLN A 41 1.67 -1.18 11.40
CA GLN A 41 0.56 -1.23 12.36
C GLN A 41 1.04 -0.88 13.77
N ASP A 42 2.17 -1.41 14.19
CA ASP A 42 2.76 -1.13 15.51
C ASP A 42 3.16 0.34 15.66
N HIS A 43 3.34 1.05 14.56
CA HIS A 43 3.70 2.48 14.52
C HIS A 43 2.51 3.40 14.21
N GLY A 44 1.29 2.90 14.40
CA GLY A 44 0.08 3.74 14.38
C GLY A 44 -0.69 3.77 13.05
N TYR A 45 -0.25 3.04 12.03
CA TYR A 45 -1.00 2.96 10.79
C TYR A 45 -2.08 1.89 10.87
N ARG A 46 -3.23 2.17 10.28
CA ARG A 46 -4.24 1.13 10.04
C ARG A 46 -3.90 0.40 8.75
N ILE A 47 -3.78 -0.91 8.84
CA ILE A 47 -3.41 -1.77 7.70
C ILE A 47 -4.66 -2.48 7.18
N ILE A 48 -4.95 -2.32 5.89
CA ILE A 48 -6.04 -3.01 5.22
C ILE A 48 -5.41 -4.04 4.26
N PRO A 49 -5.47 -5.34 4.59
CA PRO A 49 -4.90 -6.36 3.71
C PRO A 49 -5.74 -6.56 2.45
N VAL A 50 -5.06 -6.67 1.31
CA VAL A 50 -5.70 -6.91 0.00
C VAL A 50 -4.97 -8.06 -0.69
N ASN A 51 -5.63 -9.18 -0.84
CA ASN A 51 -5.11 -10.35 -1.55
C ASN A 51 -6.26 -11.31 -1.86
N PRO A 52 -6.52 -11.64 -3.15
CA PRO A 52 -7.61 -12.56 -3.49
C PRO A 52 -7.45 -13.95 -2.85
N THR A 53 -6.21 -14.40 -2.61
CA THR A 53 -5.93 -15.68 -1.98
C THR A 53 -6.49 -15.79 -0.57
N TYR A 54 -6.50 -14.69 0.18
CA TYR A 54 -6.91 -14.65 1.59
C TYR A 54 -8.22 -13.89 1.80
N SER A 55 -8.99 -13.66 0.74
CA SER A 55 -10.24 -12.89 0.83
C SER A 55 -11.18 -13.47 1.89
N GLY A 56 -11.66 -12.59 2.77
CA GLY A 56 -12.55 -12.96 3.87
C GLY A 56 -11.85 -13.41 5.15
N GLU A 57 -10.56 -13.69 5.10
CA GLU A 57 -9.78 -14.03 6.29
C GLU A 57 -9.40 -12.76 7.06
N THR A 58 -9.14 -12.92 8.35
CA THR A 58 -8.64 -11.83 9.20
C THR A 58 -7.12 -11.90 9.29
N ILE A 59 -6.44 -10.81 8.95
CA ILE A 59 -4.98 -10.68 9.04
C ILE A 59 -4.66 -9.42 9.85
N LEU A 60 -3.87 -9.55 10.90
CA LEU A 60 -3.53 -8.43 11.81
C LEU A 60 -4.77 -7.69 12.33
N GLY A 61 -5.86 -8.44 12.59
CA GLY A 61 -7.10 -7.87 13.14
C GLY A 61 -8.01 -7.20 12.11
N GLU A 62 -7.65 -7.20 10.84
CA GLU A 62 -8.44 -6.60 9.77
C GLU A 62 -8.87 -7.65 8.74
N ARG A 63 -10.06 -7.47 8.19
CA ARG A 63 -10.55 -8.35 7.13
C ARG A 63 -9.76 -8.13 5.85
N CYS A 64 -9.33 -9.24 5.21
CA CYS A 64 -8.68 -9.20 3.92
C CYS A 64 -9.70 -9.12 2.79
N HIS A 65 -9.50 -8.21 1.86
CA HIS A 65 -10.37 -8.01 0.70
C HIS A 65 -9.73 -8.57 -0.57
N ALA A 66 -10.56 -9.00 -1.51
CA ALA A 66 -10.09 -9.58 -2.77
C ALA A 66 -9.45 -8.55 -3.70
N SER A 67 -9.92 -7.30 -3.64
CA SER A 67 -9.44 -6.22 -4.52
C SER A 67 -9.31 -4.92 -3.75
N LEU A 68 -8.55 -3.99 -4.34
CA LEU A 68 -8.39 -2.65 -3.80
C LEU A 68 -9.71 -1.88 -3.80
N TYR A 69 -10.57 -2.10 -4.80
CA TYR A 69 -11.89 -1.48 -4.86
C TYR A 69 -12.78 -1.94 -3.71
N ASP A 70 -12.80 -3.24 -3.42
CA ASP A 70 -13.59 -3.78 -2.29
C ASP A 70 -13.08 -3.24 -0.97
N ALA A 71 -11.76 -3.15 -0.79
CA ALA A 71 -11.15 -2.57 0.40
C ALA A 71 -11.55 -1.11 0.58
N ALA A 72 -11.50 -0.32 -0.49
CA ALA A 72 -11.88 1.09 -0.46
C ALA A 72 -13.35 1.27 -0.08
N ASP A 73 -14.24 0.46 -0.67
CA ASP A 73 -15.68 0.52 -0.36
C ASP A 73 -15.95 0.24 1.13
N ALA A 74 -15.26 -0.76 1.69
CA ALA A 74 -15.43 -1.11 3.10
C ALA A 74 -14.92 0.00 4.03
N VAL A 75 -13.77 0.60 3.70
CA VAL A 75 -13.17 1.69 4.49
C VAL A 75 -14.02 2.96 4.40
N GLU A 76 -14.52 3.29 3.22
CA GLU A 76 -15.38 4.46 3.01
C GLU A 76 -16.71 4.32 3.74
N ALA A 77 -17.27 3.11 3.82
CA ALA A 77 -18.49 2.85 4.60
C ALA A 77 -18.31 3.14 6.08
N GLU A 78 -17.10 3.11 6.59
CA GLU A 78 -16.75 3.47 7.97
C GLU A 78 -16.43 4.96 8.16
N GLY A 79 -16.48 5.75 7.10
CA GLY A 79 -16.13 7.17 7.14
C GLY A 79 -14.64 7.47 7.03
N SER A 80 -13.84 6.49 6.60
CA SER A 80 -12.40 6.62 6.39
C SER A 80 -12.05 6.54 4.90
N ARG A 81 -10.77 6.65 4.57
CA ARG A 81 -10.27 6.48 3.20
C ARG A 81 -8.88 5.85 3.23
N ILE A 82 -8.52 5.17 2.15
CA ILE A 82 -7.18 4.65 1.95
C ILE A 82 -6.28 5.78 1.48
N ASP A 83 -5.22 6.08 2.25
CA ASP A 83 -4.28 7.15 1.94
C ASP A 83 -3.14 6.67 1.05
N MET A 84 -2.62 5.47 1.31
CA MET A 84 -1.48 4.89 0.62
C MET A 84 -1.79 3.47 0.17
N VAL A 85 -1.31 3.11 -1.01
CA VAL A 85 -1.33 1.73 -1.52
C VAL A 85 0.10 1.21 -1.53
N ASP A 86 0.39 0.25 -0.65
CA ASP A 86 1.71 -0.37 -0.49
C ASP A 86 1.71 -1.73 -1.19
N CYS A 87 2.60 -1.94 -2.15
CA CYS A 87 2.50 -3.01 -3.14
C CYS A 87 3.58 -4.06 -2.97
N PHE A 88 3.14 -5.30 -2.72
CA PHE A 88 3.95 -6.52 -2.66
C PHE A 88 3.57 -7.47 -3.79
N ARG A 89 3.32 -6.93 -4.97
CA ARG A 89 2.99 -7.70 -6.17
C ARG A 89 4.11 -7.59 -7.17
N ARG A 90 4.12 -8.50 -8.15
CA ARG A 90 5.08 -8.48 -9.25
C ARG A 90 4.93 -7.19 -10.05
N ALA A 91 6.04 -6.74 -10.66
CA ALA A 91 6.07 -5.50 -11.41
C ALA A 91 5.02 -5.46 -12.54
N ASP A 92 4.73 -6.61 -13.17
CA ASP A 92 3.75 -6.71 -14.25
C ASP A 92 2.30 -6.50 -13.82
N ALA A 93 2.01 -6.58 -12.52
CA ALA A 93 0.67 -6.32 -11.98
C ALA A 93 0.45 -4.83 -11.64
N MET A 94 1.49 -4.01 -11.69
CA MET A 94 1.46 -2.66 -11.10
C MET A 94 0.61 -1.66 -11.87
N GLU A 95 0.48 -1.80 -13.21
CA GLU A 95 -0.35 -0.85 -13.97
C GLU A 95 -1.82 -0.90 -13.53
N ALA A 96 -2.38 -2.10 -13.38
CA ALA A 96 -3.75 -2.25 -12.93
C ALA A 96 -3.93 -1.74 -11.48
N ILE A 97 -2.94 -1.97 -10.63
CA ILE A 97 -2.98 -1.48 -9.25
C ILE A 97 -2.89 0.04 -9.21
N ALA A 98 -2.06 0.65 -10.06
CA ALA A 98 -1.97 2.10 -10.18
C ALA A 98 -3.31 2.71 -10.61
N ASP A 99 -3.98 2.13 -11.59
CA ASP A 99 -5.30 2.56 -12.02
C ASP A 99 -6.31 2.51 -10.87
N ALA A 100 -6.31 1.41 -10.11
CA ALA A 100 -7.19 1.27 -8.95
C ALA A 100 -6.86 2.28 -7.85
N ALA A 101 -5.59 2.51 -7.58
CA ALA A 101 -5.15 3.50 -6.57
C ALA A 101 -5.63 4.91 -6.93
N ILE A 102 -5.57 5.29 -8.19
CA ILE A 102 -6.09 6.56 -8.68
C ILE A 102 -7.60 6.63 -8.52
N ASP A 103 -8.30 5.58 -8.91
CA ASP A 103 -9.77 5.53 -8.85
C ASP A 103 -10.30 5.67 -7.43
N ILE A 104 -9.62 5.11 -6.45
CA ILE A 104 -10.02 5.19 -5.03
C ILE A 104 -9.53 6.47 -4.35
N GLY A 105 -8.75 7.30 -5.03
CA GLY A 105 -8.27 8.58 -4.49
C GLY A 105 -7.10 8.47 -3.51
N ALA A 106 -6.30 7.40 -3.58
CA ALA A 106 -5.11 7.28 -2.74
C ALA A 106 -4.07 8.35 -3.11
N SER A 107 -3.41 8.90 -2.09
CA SER A 107 -2.43 9.96 -2.27
C SER A 107 -1.07 9.45 -2.72
N CYS A 108 -0.75 8.18 -2.49
CA CYS A 108 0.55 7.59 -2.80
C CYS A 108 0.41 6.15 -3.25
N LEU A 109 1.19 5.80 -4.26
CA LEU A 109 1.44 4.43 -4.69
C LEU A 109 2.86 4.06 -4.28
N TRP A 110 3.01 3.03 -3.44
CA TRP A 110 4.32 2.60 -2.94
C TRP A 110 4.66 1.22 -3.47
N MET A 111 5.73 1.14 -4.27
CA MET A 111 6.26 -0.12 -4.79
C MET A 111 7.47 -0.52 -3.95
N GLN A 112 7.40 -1.69 -3.32
CA GLN A 112 8.44 -2.20 -2.42
C GLN A 112 9.73 -2.55 -3.16
N LEU A 113 10.78 -2.93 -2.43
CA LEU A 113 12.06 -3.35 -3.01
C LEU A 113 11.86 -4.41 -4.10
N GLY A 114 12.50 -4.21 -5.23
CA GLY A 114 12.41 -5.11 -6.38
C GLY A 114 11.17 -4.89 -7.25
N VAL A 115 10.25 -4.02 -6.85
CA VAL A 115 9.06 -3.72 -7.64
C VAL A 115 9.28 -2.42 -8.40
N ILE A 116 9.49 -2.53 -9.70
CA ILE A 116 9.77 -1.38 -10.57
C ILE A 116 8.86 -1.47 -11.81
N ASN A 117 8.03 -0.46 -12.01
CA ASN A 117 7.19 -0.35 -13.21
C ASN A 117 6.99 1.14 -13.53
N GLN A 118 7.70 1.63 -14.54
CA GLN A 118 7.68 3.05 -14.90
C GLN A 118 6.31 3.45 -15.49
N ALA A 119 5.66 2.57 -16.23
CA ALA A 119 4.33 2.86 -16.78
C ALA A 119 3.30 3.06 -15.66
N ALA A 120 3.36 2.24 -14.60
CA ALA A 120 2.51 2.41 -13.43
C ALA A 120 2.85 3.70 -12.68
N ALA A 121 4.14 4.00 -12.50
CA ALA A 121 4.60 5.22 -11.85
C ALA A 121 4.13 6.48 -12.57
N ASP A 122 4.12 6.46 -13.90
CA ASP A 122 3.70 7.60 -14.72
C ASP A 122 2.20 7.92 -14.57
N LYS A 123 1.39 6.96 -14.13
CA LYS A 123 -0.05 7.14 -13.94
C LYS A 123 -0.40 7.78 -12.61
N ALA A 124 0.37 7.51 -11.57
CA ALA A 124 0.06 7.95 -10.20
C ALA A 124 0.57 9.38 -9.94
N LEU A 125 -0.02 10.05 -8.95
CA LEU A 125 0.34 11.43 -8.60
C LEU A 125 1.62 11.50 -7.78
N ALA A 126 1.75 10.64 -6.76
CA ALA A 126 2.94 10.52 -5.93
C ALA A 126 3.32 9.05 -5.83
N VAL A 127 4.58 8.72 -6.11
CA VAL A 127 5.06 7.34 -6.21
C VAL A 127 6.35 7.17 -5.44
N VAL A 128 6.42 6.08 -4.68
CA VAL A 128 7.68 5.53 -4.20
C VAL A 128 7.88 4.18 -4.90
N MET A 129 9.06 3.95 -5.41
CA MET A 129 9.35 2.76 -6.21
C MET A 129 10.68 2.15 -5.79
N ASP A 130 10.71 0.81 -5.66
CA ASP A 130 11.92 0.08 -5.25
C ASP A 130 12.46 0.52 -3.89
N ARG A 131 11.56 0.77 -2.92
CA ARG A 131 11.89 1.15 -1.55
C ARG A 131 11.08 0.33 -0.56
N CYS A 132 11.66 -0.02 0.59
CA CYS A 132 10.94 -0.69 1.67
C CYS A 132 10.31 0.35 2.60
N SER A 133 8.98 0.32 2.74
CA SER A 133 8.24 1.28 3.58
C SER A 133 8.64 1.19 5.05
N LYS A 134 8.92 -0.01 5.56
CA LYS A 134 9.42 -0.21 6.93
C LYS A 134 10.78 0.48 7.12
N VAL A 135 11.71 0.27 6.18
CA VAL A 135 13.06 0.85 6.26
C VAL A 135 12.98 2.38 6.15
N GLU A 136 12.21 2.90 5.20
CA GLU A 136 12.06 4.36 5.03
C GLU A 136 11.44 5.00 6.27
N HIS A 137 10.44 4.36 6.88
CA HIS A 137 9.84 4.85 8.12
C HIS A 137 10.86 4.86 9.27
N ALA A 138 11.64 3.81 9.42
CA ALA A 138 12.60 3.66 10.52
C ALA A 138 13.73 4.70 10.47
N TYR A 139 14.09 5.17 9.28
CA TYR A 139 15.21 6.09 9.08
C TYR A 139 14.83 7.53 8.73
N ARG A 140 13.57 7.86 8.76
CA ARG A 140 13.14 9.24 8.49
C ARG A 140 13.28 10.17 9.68
#